data_a3a789cbd30adcd0faef08f2edca5307
#
_entry.id   a3a789cbd30adcd0faef08f2edca5307
#
_cell.length_a   1.000
_cell.length_b   1.000
_cell.length_c   1.000
_cell.angle_alpha   90.00
_cell.angle_beta   90.00
_cell.angle_gamma   90.00
#
_symmetry.space_group_name_H-M   'P 1'
#
loop_
_entity.id
_entity.type
_entity.pdbx_description
1 polymer ?
#
loop_
_entity_poly.entity_id
_entity_poly.type
_entity_poly.pdbx_seq_one_letter_code
_entity_poly.pdbx_strand_id
1 'polypeptide(L)'
;MTTSAPPFVECEQTHAGLAVADIPAAIDFYTQKLGFKVAFTWGDPPTFAGVNLGKVQMFLQKGTPDPKGCSVYFTVGDADELYDFHRANGVQVAQEIGDREYAIRDYVVRDLNGYYLSFGHHLFNAGPSIKIERVDVPVRLERRLAALLEDLATHKRMSVSSCLEEMLLHTNEGVGPHTQTTVHYISELKKKHGIDYDSHASYRFVEE
;
A
#
# COMPACT_ATOMS: atom_id res chain seq x y z
N MET A 1 23.80 18.92 36.65
CA MET A 1 23.94 17.78 35.74
C MET A 1 23.46 18.24 34.37
N THR A 2 24.38 18.50 33.44
CA THR A 2 24.04 18.89 32.07
C THR A 2 23.68 17.62 31.31
N THR A 3 22.40 17.39 31.09
CA THR A 3 21.95 16.35 30.15
C THR A 3 22.31 16.82 28.74
N SER A 4 23.31 16.18 28.12
CA SER A 4 23.58 16.39 26.70
C SER A 4 22.36 15.96 25.88
N ALA A 5 22.02 16.73 24.86
CA ALA A 5 20.97 16.33 23.90
C ALA A 5 21.34 14.96 23.27
N PRO A 6 20.38 14.07 23.03
CA PRO A 6 20.66 12.81 22.37
C PRO A 6 21.25 13.08 20.97
N PRO A 7 22.15 12.22 20.48
CA PRO A 7 22.70 12.35 19.13
C PRO A 7 21.56 12.23 18.11
N PHE A 8 21.68 12.98 17.02
CA PHE A 8 20.80 12.78 15.87
C PHE A 8 21.07 11.39 15.28
N VAL A 9 20.02 10.58 15.18
CA VAL A 9 20.07 9.24 14.58
C VAL A 9 19.08 9.18 13.44
N GLU A 10 19.57 8.95 12.23
CA GLU A 10 18.73 8.62 11.08
C GLU A 10 18.35 7.14 11.16
N CYS A 11 17.06 6.86 11.36
CA CYS A 11 16.52 5.50 11.36
C CYS A 11 15.95 5.21 9.96
N GLU A 12 16.61 4.32 9.21
CA GLU A 12 16.22 4.00 7.84
C GLU A 12 14.98 3.10 7.77
N GLN A 13 14.89 2.10 8.65
CA GLN A 13 13.77 1.13 8.65
C GLN A 13 13.62 0.46 10.02
N THR A 14 12.44 -0.12 10.22
CA THR A 14 12.15 -1.06 11.31
C THR A 14 11.46 -2.29 10.74
N HIS A 15 11.71 -3.44 11.35
CA HIS A 15 11.11 -4.70 10.91
C HIS A 15 10.36 -5.35 12.07
N ALA A 16 9.11 -5.76 11.83
CA ALA A 16 8.40 -6.63 12.76
C ALA A 16 9.04 -8.03 12.74
N GLY A 17 9.27 -8.62 13.90
CA GLY A 17 9.79 -9.99 14.04
C GLY A 17 8.79 -10.89 14.76
N LEU A 18 8.49 -12.05 14.19
CA LEU A 18 7.60 -13.04 14.76
C LEU A 18 8.35 -14.36 15.03
N ALA A 19 8.18 -14.89 16.24
CA ALA A 19 8.64 -16.25 16.55
C ALA A 19 7.70 -17.27 15.92
N VAL A 20 8.24 -18.20 15.14
CA VAL A 20 7.45 -19.25 14.46
C VAL A 20 7.99 -20.64 14.81
N ALA A 21 7.10 -21.61 14.93
CA ALA A 21 7.48 -22.96 15.32
C ALA A 21 8.33 -23.67 14.25
N ASP A 22 8.03 -23.40 12.98
CA ASP A 22 8.69 -24.00 11.82
C ASP A 22 8.86 -22.97 10.71
N ILE A 23 10.10 -22.71 10.31
CA ILE A 23 10.41 -21.68 9.28
C ILE A 23 9.91 -22.09 7.89
N PRO A 24 10.16 -23.30 7.37
CA PRO A 24 9.60 -23.73 6.10
C PRO A 24 8.08 -23.61 6.02
N ALA A 25 7.36 -24.14 7.02
CA ALA A 25 5.90 -24.05 7.05
C ALA A 25 5.40 -22.60 7.12
N ALA A 26 6.09 -21.73 7.87
CA ALA A 26 5.77 -20.31 7.92
C ALA A 26 6.00 -19.65 6.56
N ILE A 27 7.14 -19.89 5.90
CA ILE A 27 7.42 -19.38 4.56
C ILE A 27 6.31 -19.80 3.59
N ASP A 28 5.92 -21.08 3.58
CA ASP A 28 4.87 -21.58 2.69
C ASP A 28 3.54 -20.88 2.96
N PHE A 29 3.16 -20.71 4.22
CA PHE A 29 1.94 -19.99 4.58
C PHE A 29 1.97 -18.52 4.11
N TYR A 30 3.04 -17.80 4.43
CA TYR A 30 3.16 -16.38 4.07
C TYR A 30 3.22 -16.19 2.56
N THR A 31 3.90 -17.05 1.81
CA THR A 31 4.02 -16.91 0.36
C THR A 31 2.80 -17.41 -0.39
N GLN A 32 2.28 -18.60 -0.06
CA GLN A 32 1.21 -19.22 -0.83
C GLN A 32 -0.18 -18.68 -0.45
N LYS A 33 -0.35 -18.26 0.81
CA LYS A 33 -1.65 -17.82 1.31
C LYS A 33 -1.78 -16.32 1.51
N LEU A 34 -0.73 -15.65 1.98
CA LEU A 34 -0.77 -14.22 2.29
C LEU A 34 -0.16 -13.32 1.20
N GLY A 35 0.42 -13.88 0.13
CA GLY A 35 0.96 -13.12 -0.99
C GLY A 35 2.32 -12.47 -0.74
N PHE A 36 3.01 -12.86 0.30
CA PHE A 36 4.38 -12.41 0.55
C PHE A 36 5.36 -13.05 -0.43
N LYS A 37 6.57 -12.48 -0.51
CA LYS A 37 7.71 -13.05 -1.24
C LYS A 37 8.85 -13.30 -0.27
N VAL A 38 9.57 -14.40 -0.42
CA VAL A 38 10.79 -14.64 0.34
C VAL A 38 11.85 -13.63 -0.07
N ALA A 39 12.42 -12.93 0.91
CA ALA A 39 13.56 -12.05 0.69
C ALA A 39 14.88 -12.81 0.91
N PHE A 40 14.97 -13.57 1.98
CA PHE A 40 16.13 -14.41 2.30
C PHE A 40 15.74 -15.48 3.33
N THR A 41 16.62 -16.49 3.46
CA THR A 41 16.61 -17.48 4.54
C THR A 41 18.00 -17.61 5.11
N TRP A 42 18.08 -17.96 6.39
CA TRP A 42 19.35 -18.16 7.11
C TRP A 42 19.32 -19.48 7.90
N GLY A 43 20.44 -20.20 7.84
CA GLY A 43 20.64 -21.51 8.51
C GLY A 43 20.30 -22.69 7.60
N ASP A 44 20.84 -23.85 7.94
CA ASP A 44 20.55 -25.15 7.28
C ASP A 44 20.42 -26.22 8.36
N PRO A 45 19.22 -26.66 8.76
CA PRO A 45 17.91 -26.15 8.28
C PRO A 45 17.64 -24.70 8.67
N PRO A 46 16.75 -23.97 7.96
CA PRO A 46 16.50 -22.54 8.19
C PRO A 46 15.99 -22.27 9.61
N THR A 47 16.60 -21.28 10.25
CA THR A 47 16.23 -20.80 11.60
C THR A 47 15.74 -19.35 11.60
N PHE A 48 15.93 -18.64 10.50
CA PHE A 48 15.52 -17.25 10.30
C PHE A 48 15.16 -17.00 8.85
N ALA A 49 14.17 -16.15 8.60
CA ALA A 49 13.78 -15.74 7.25
C ALA A 49 13.28 -14.30 7.23
N GLY A 50 13.48 -13.61 6.10
CA GLY A 50 12.83 -12.36 5.75
C GLY A 50 11.77 -12.61 4.70
N VAL A 51 10.57 -12.05 4.90
CA VAL A 51 9.47 -12.07 3.93
C VAL A 51 8.97 -10.66 3.66
N ASN A 52 8.63 -10.37 2.41
CA ASN A 52 8.22 -9.04 1.96
C ASN A 52 6.78 -9.05 1.46
N LEU A 53 5.98 -8.07 1.90
CA LEU A 53 4.74 -7.67 1.24
C LEU A 53 4.95 -6.28 0.61
N GLY A 54 5.03 -6.22 -0.72
CA GLY A 54 5.47 -5.02 -1.41
C GLY A 54 6.88 -4.60 -0.97
N LYS A 55 7.02 -3.39 -0.44
CA LYS A 55 8.28 -2.84 0.08
C LYS A 55 8.49 -3.11 1.58
N VAL A 56 7.48 -3.62 2.27
CA VAL A 56 7.54 -3.87 3.72
C VAL A 56 8.12 -5.25 3.97
N GLN A 57 9.16 -5.30 4.79
CA GLN A 57 9.80 -6.55 5.22
C GLN A 57 9.45 -6.87 6.66
N MET A 58 9.23 -8.14 6.95
CA MET A 58 9.18 -8.65 8.30
C MET A 58 10.03 -9.91 8.45
N PHE A 59 10.38 -10.24 9.68
CA PHE A 59 11.23 -11.36 10.01
C PHE A 59 10.47 -12.50 10.68
N LEU A 60 10.81 -13.72 10.30
CA LEU A 60 10.36 -14.95 10.91
C LEU A 60 11.55 -15.63 11.58
N GLN A 61 11.49 -15.83 12.89
CA GLN A 61 12.55 -16.44 13.68
C GLN A 61 12.07 -17.74 14.29
N LYS A 62 12.83 -18.81 14.15
CA LYS A 62 12.48 -20.09 14.78
C LYS A 62 12.44 -19.95 16.29
N GLY A 63 11.31 -20.33 16.90
CA GLY A 63 11.09 -20.21 18.33
C GLY A 63 9.70 -20.67 18.73
N THR A 64 9.36 -20.50 19.99
CA THR A 64 8.01 -20.75 20.48
C THR A 64 7.13 -19.55 20.14
N PRO A 65 6.06 -19.73 19.33
CA PRO A 65 5.13 -18.63 19.04
C PRO A 65 4.48 -18.11 20.32
N ASP A 66 4.44 -16.81 20.48
CA ASP A 66 3.68 -16.13 21.53
C ASP A 66 2.79 -15.05 20.90
N PRO A 67 1.59 -15.39 20.42
CA PRO A 67 0.68 -14.45 19.77
C PRO A 67 -0.01 -13.51 20.75
N LYS A 68 0.14 -13.68 22.06
CA LYS A 68 -0.49 -12.82 23.06
C LYS A 68 0.17 -11.44 23.07
N GLY A 69 -0.64 -10.41 22.82
CA GLY A 69 -0.18 -9.03 22.83
C GLY A 69 0.68 -8.64 21.63
N CYS A 70 0.81 -9.51 20.62
CA CYS A 70 1.50 -9.20 19.37
C CYS A 70 0.50 -9.15 18.21
N SER A 71 0.47 -8.03 17.52
CA SER A 71 -0.25 -7.85 16.26
C SER A 71 0.61 -7.04 15.30
N VAL A 72 0.46 -7.30 14.01
CA VAL A 72 1.13 -6.54 12.96
C VAL A 72 0.07 -5.93 12.06
N TYR A 73 0.17 -4.63 11.82
CA TYR A 73 -0.73 -3.89 10.96
C TYR A 73 -0.02 -3.50 9.66
N PHE A 74 -0.61 -3.85 8.53
CA PHE A 74 -0.14 -3.50 7.20
C PHE A 74 -1.08 -2.46 6.59
N THR A 75 -0.55 -1.28 6.26
CA THR A 75 -1.26 -0.35 5.39
C THR A 75 -1.03 -0.77 3.95
N VAL A 76 -2.10 -1.13 3.24
CA VAL A 76 -2.07 -1.65 1.88
C VAL A 76 -2.77 -0.70 0.92
N GLY A 77 -2.54 -0.86 -0.39
CA GLY A 77 -3.18 -0.02 -1.40
C GLY A 77 -4.66 -0.34 -1.59
N ASP A 78 -5.01 -1.62 -1.57
CA ASP A 78 -6.37 -2.13 -1.70
C ASP A 78 -6.55 -3.31 -0.74
N ALA A 79 -7.37 -3.10 0.30
CA ALA A 79 -7.65 -4.13 1.28
C ALA A 79 -8.71 -5.13 0.81
N ASP A 80 -9.62 -4.72 -0.09
CA ASP A 80 -10.66 -5.59 -0.62
C ASP A 80 -10.07 -6.66 -1.55
N GLU A 81 -9.19 -6.26 -2.48
CA GLU A 81 -8.50 -7.20 -3.37
C GLU A 81 -7.67 -8.22 -2.58
N LEU A 82 -6.92 -7.74 -1.58
CA LEU A 82 -6.09 -8.60 -0.75
C LEU A 82 -6.95 -9.51 0.16
N TYR A 83 -8.07 -9.04 0.65
CA TYR A 83 -9.04 -9.82 1.43
C TYR A 83 -9.61 -10.98 0.60
N ASP A 84 -10.04 -10.71 -0.63
CA ASP A 84 -10.56 -11.72 -1.53
C ASP A 84 -9.50 -12.78 -1.87
N PHE A 85 -8.26 -12.34 -2.10
CA PHE A 85 -7.12 -13.24 -2.29
C PHE A 85 -6.87 -14.14 -1.06
N HIS A 86 -6.86 -13.58 0.16
CA HIS A 86 -6.67 -14.35 1.38
C HIS A 86 -7.80 -15.37 1.60
N ARG A 87 -9.05 -14.97 1.36
CA ARG A 87 -10.20 -15.88 1.45
C ARG A 87 -10.12 -17.02 0.43
N ALA A 88 -9.78 -16.72 -0.81
CA ALA A 88 -9.63 -17.71 -1.86
C ALA A 88 -8.53 -18.74 -1.52
N ASN A 89 -7.50 -18.34 -0.76
CA ASN A 89 -6.42 -19.21 -0.31
C ASN A 89 -6.70 -19.88 1.06
N GLY A 90 -7.91 -19.76 1.60
CA GLY A 90 -8.34 -20.42 2.84
C GLY A 90 -7.66 -19.89 4.10
N VAL A 91 -7.29 -18.59 4.11
CA VAL A 91 -6.78 -17.93 5.30
C VAL A 91 -7.91 -17.77 6.33
N GLN A 92 -7.62 -18.02 7.59
CA GLN A 92 -8.58 -17.84 8.68
C GLN A 92 -8.81 -16.33 8.92
N VAL A 93 -9.98 -15.83 8.54
CA VAL A 93 -10.41 -14.48 8.87
C VAL A 93 -10.85 -14.43 10.34
N ALA A 94 -10.22 -13.54 11.11
CA ALA A 94 -10.54 -13.28 12.52
C ALA A 94 -11.50 -12.11 12.67
N GLN A 95 -11.44 -11.14 11.76
CA GLN A 95 -12.37 -10.02 11.66
C GLN A 95 -12.62 -9.73 10.19
N GLU A 96 -13.91 -9.71 9.82
CA GLU A 96 -14.36 -9.45 8.45
C GLU A 96 -13.99 -8.03 8.01
N ILE A 97 -13.79 -7.86 6.69
CA ILE A 97 -13.50 -6.55 6.11
C ILE A 97 -14.67 -5.60 6.33
N GLY A 98 -14.37 -4.35 6.68
CA GLY A 98 -15.38 -3.32 6.88
C GLY A 98 -14.77 -1.96 7.15
N ASP A 99 -15.60 -0.94 6.99
CA ASP A 99 -15.23 0.44 7.28
C ASP A 99 -15.25 0.68 8.79
N ARG A 100 -14.21 1.35 9.29
CA ARG A 100 -14.06 1.67 10.70
C ARG A 100 -14.28 3.15 10.97
N GLU A 101 -14.70 3.47 12.18
CA GLU A 101 -14.93 4.86 12.61
C GLU A 101 -13.68 5.75 12.51
N TYR A 102 -12.48 5.13 12.52
CA TYR A 102 -11.20 5.81 12.35
C TYR A 102 -10.77 5.98 10.89
N ALA A 103 -11.74 5.97 9.97
CA ALA A 103 -11.54 6.23 8.54
C ALA A 103 -10.57 5.26 7.84
N ILE A 104 -10.59 4.01 8.25
CA ILE A 104 -9.85 2.92 7.59
C ILE A 104 -10.83 1.79 7.27
N ARG A 105 -10.65 1.16 6.12
CA ARG A 105 -11.27 -0.09 5.76
C ARG A 105 -10.27 -1.20 5.97
N ASP A 106 -10.54 -2.11 6.92
CA ASP A 106 -9.60 -3.14 7.31
C ASP A 106 -10.28 -4.47 7.66
N TYR A 107 -9.44 -5.49 7.77
CA TYR A 107 -9.78 -6.82 8.26
C TYR A 107 -8.59 -7.41 9.02
N VAL A 108 -8.85 -8.50 9.74
CA VAL A 108 -7.82 -9.22 10.51
C VAL A 108 -7.85 -10.69 10.12
N VAL A 109 -6.68 -11.23 9.86
CA VAL A 109 -6.50 -12.68 9.68
C VAL A 109 -5.67 -13.27 10.83
N ARG A 110 -5.78 -14.58 10.98
CA ARG A 110 -4.95 -15.34 11.90
C ARG A 110 -3.97 -16.20 11.10
N ASP A 111 -2.68 -16.07 11.40
CA ASP A 111 -1.66 -16.90 10.78
C ASP A 111 -1.62 -18.31 11.39
N LEU A 112 -0.76 -19.20 10.84
CA LEU A 112 -0.62 -20.58 11.30
C LEU A 112 -0.07 -20.71 12.74
N ASN A 113 0.59 -19.67 13.26
CA ASN A 113 1.14 -19.62 14.62
C ASN A 113 0.21 -18.92 15.61
N GLY A 114 -0.93 -18.40 15.14
CA GLY A 114 -1.94 -17.73 15.92
C GLY A 114 -1.79 -16.23 16.02
N TYR A 115 -0.84 -15.61 15.33
CA TYR A 115 -0.67 -14.16 15.29
C TYR A 115 -1.82 -13.50 14.52
N TYR A 116 -2.21 -12.30 14.98
CA TYR A 116 -3.18 -11.47 14.30
C TYR A 116 -2.46 -10.50 13.37
N LEU A 117 -2.79 -10.58 12.07
CA LEU A 117 -2.29 -9.71 11.03
C LEU A 117 -3.44 -8.88 10.49
N SER A 118 -3.36 -7.58 10.63
CA SER A 118 -4.35 -6.62 10.14
C SER A 118 -3.90 -6.03 8.82
N PHE A 119 -4.82 -5.87 7.88
CA PHE A 119 -4.58 -5.25 6.58
C PHE A 119 -5.65 -4.22 6.33
N GLY A 120 -5.25 -2.98 6.00
CA GLY A 120 -6.21 -1.92 5.78
C GLY A 120 -5.69 -0.80 4.88
N HIS A 121 -6.64 -0.03 4.34
CA HIS A 121 -6.37 1.19 3.59
C HIS A 121 -7.22 2.34 4.11
N HIS A 122 -6.75 3.56 3.90
CA HIS A 122 -7.47 4.76 4.29
C HIS A 122 -8.74 4.95 3.45
N LEU A 123 -9.85 5.29 4.11
CA LEU A 123 -11.06 5.76 3.47
C LEU A 123 -10.92 7.27 3.19
N PHE A 124 -10.45 7.63 2.00
CA PHE A 124 -10.23 9.04 1.62
C PHE A 124 -11.53 9.86 1.53
N ASN A 125 -12.70 9.19 1.48
CA ASN A 125 -14.01 9.82 1.47
C ASN A 125 -14.71 9.80 2.84
N ALA A 126 -14.01 9.43 3.92
CA ALA A 126 -14.55 9.46 5.27
C ALA A 126 -14.55 10.91 5.80
N GLY A 127 -15.70 11.32 6.30
CA GLY A 127 -15.90 12.66 6.87
C GLY A 127 -17.20 13.31 6.40
N PRO A 128 -17.56 14.46 6.97
CA PRO A 128 -18.75 15.20 6.53
C PRO A 128 -18.54 15.76 5.12
N SER A 129 -19.61 15.74 4.31
CA SER A 129 -19.58 16.33 2.97
C SER A 129 -19.24 17.83 3.03
N ILE A 130 -18.28 18.25 2.23
CA ILE A 130 -17.89 19.64 2.08
C ILE A 130 -18.66 20.21 0.88
N LYS A 131 -19.43 21.29 1.11
CA LYS A 131 -20.10 22.00 0.03
C LYS A 131 -19.10 22.89 -0.69
N ILE A 132 -18.98 22.68 -1.99
CA ILE A 132 -18.07 23.44 -2.86
C ILE A 132 -18.87 24.05 -4.02
N GLU A 133 -18.38 25.15 -4.57
CA GLU A 133 -18.79 25.71 -5.86
C GLU A 133 -17.72 25.37 -6.90
N ARG A 134 -18.12 24.86 -8.07
CA ARG A 134 -17.21 24.57 -9.18
C ARG A 134 -17.39 25.59 -10.28
N VAL A 135 -16.29 26.01 -10.86
CA VAL A 135 -16.24 26.87 -12.03
C VAL A 135 -15.57 26.13 -13.19
N ASP A 136 -15.99 26.46 -14.42
CA ASP A 136 -15.37 25.90 -15.61
C ASP A 136 -14.05 26.63 -15.89
N VAL A 137 -12.97 25.86 -15.91
CA VAL A 137 -11.65 26.36 -16.30
C VAL A 137 -11.23 25.66 -17.59
N PRO A 138 -11.11 26.35 -18.72
CA PRO A 138 -10.65 25.75 -19.96
C PRO A 138 -9.18 25.39 -19.85
N VAL A 139 -8.84 24.12 -19.95
CA VAL A 139 -7.47 23.60 -19.98
C VAL A 139 -7.21 22.88 -21.29
N ARG A 140 -6.00 23.04 -21.84
CA ARG A 140 -5.52 22.25 -22.98
C ARG A 140 -4.43 21.31 -22.47
N LEU A 141 -4.59 20.04 -22.72
CA LEU A 141 -3.65 19.00 -22.31
C LEU A 141 -3.06 18.33 -23.54
N GLU A 142 -1.85 17.83 -23.42
CA GLU A 142 -1.28 16.92 -24.41
C GLU A 142 -2.23 15.71 -24.56
N ARG A 143 -2.48 15.32 -25.82
CA ARG A 143 -3.52 14.37 -26.18
C ARG A 143 -3.44 13.03 -25.43
N ARG A 144 -2.22 12.48 -25.28
CA ARG A 144 -2.00 11.19 -24.60
C ARG A 144 -2.17 11.30 -23.09
N LEU A 145 -1.79 12.47 -22.51
CA LEU A 145 -2.06 12.76 -21.09
C LEU A 145 -3.54 12.91 -20.80
N ALA A 146 -4.30 13.54 -21.71
CA ALA A 146 -5.75 13.63 -21.57
C ALA A 146 -6.40 12.24 -21.55
N ALA A 147 -6.03 11.35 -22.48
CA ALA A 147 -6.51 9.98 -22.54
C ALA A 147 -6.12 9.15 -21.30
N LEU A 148 -4.89 9.33 -20.81
CA LEU A 148 -4.45 8.69 -19.56
C LEU A 148 -5.29 9.16 -18.38
N LEU A 149 -5.56 10.45 -18.29
CA LEU A 149 -6.36 11.04 -17.20
C LEU A 149 -7.81 10.50 -17.20
N GLU A 150 -8.43 10.34 -18.39
CA GLU A 150 -9.75 9.76 -18.55
C GLU A 150 -9.78 8.29 -18.07
N ASP A 151 -8.80 7.48 -18.47
CA ASP A 151 -8.68 6.10 -18.04
C ASP A 151 -8.45 6.01 -16.52
N LEU A 152 -7.61 6.86 -15.96
CA LEU A 152 -7.33 6.91 -14.52
C LEU A 152 -8.57 7.30 -13.72
N ALA A 153 -9.31 8.31 -14.15
CA ALA A 153 -10.56 8.74 -13.53
C ALA A 153 -11.60 7.61 -13.55
N THR A 154 -11.71 6.90 -14.69
CA THR A 154 -12.58 5.73 -14.84
C THR A 154 -12.19 4.62 -13.85
N HIS A 155 -10.91 4.27 -13.76
CA HIS A 155 -10.38 3.29 -12.82
C HIS A 155 -10.70 3.65 -11.37
N LYS A 156 -10.54 4.92 -11.01
CA LYS A 156 -10.85 5.45 -9.67
C LYS A 156 -12.35 5.68 -9.45
N ARG A 157 -13.22 5.40 -10.43
CA ARG A 157 -14.68 5.60 -10.39
C ARG A 157 -15.08 7.03 -10.03
N MET A 158 -14.38 8.00 -10.57
CA MET A 158 -14.64 9.44 -10.36
C MET A 158 -14.65 10.22 -11.67
N SER A 159 -15.10 11.48 -11.62
CA SER A 159 -15.02 12.36 -12.79
C SER A 159 -13.57 12.80 -13.03
N VAL A 160 -13.27 13.21 -14.27
CA VAL A 160 -11.96 13.82 -14.61
C VAL A 160 -11.67 15.04 -13.75
N SER A 161 -12.69 15.90 -13.52
CA SER A 161 -12.57 17.08 -12.66
C SER A 161 -12.17 16.69 -11.22
N SER A 162 -12.86 15.70 -10.63
CA SER A 162 -12.55 15.23 -9.28
C SER A 162 -11.17 14.58 -9.20
N CYS A 163 -10.74 13.89 -10.24
CA CYS A 163 -9.38 13.32 -10.32
C CYS A 163 -8.32 14.41 -10.36
N LEU A 164 -8.55 15.48 -11.13
CA LEU A 164 -7.66 16.65 -11.17
C LEU A 164 -7.64 17.40 -9.84
N GLU A 165 -8.81 17.63 -9.21
CA GLU A 165 -8.90 18.26 -7.89
C GLU A 165 -8.10 17.49 -6.84
N GLU A 166 -8.22 16.15 -6.80
CA GLU A 166 -7.44 15.30 -5.92
C GLU A 166 -5.93 15.46 -6.15
N MET A 167 -5.50 15.40 -7.42
CA MET A 167 -4.07 15.54 -7.76
C MET A 167 -3.53 16.92 -7.37
N LEU A 168 -4.31 17.99 -7.58
CA LEU A 168 -3.92 19.37 -7.23
C LEU A 168 -3.80 19.54 -5.71
N LEU A 169 -4.78 19.03 -4.93
CA LEU A 169 -4.75 19.12 -3.47
C LEU A 169 -3.54 18.41 -2.91
N HIS A 170 -3.30 17.16 -3.28
CA HIS A 170 -2.15 16.40 -2.82
C HIS A 170 -0.81 17.04 -3.20
N THR A 171 -0.70 17.53 -4.45
CA THR A 171 0.52 18.20 -4.93
C THR A 171 0.79 19.47 -4.14
N ASN A 172 -0.24 20.27 -3.85
CA ASN A 172 -0.11 21.52 -3.08
C ASN A 172 0.29 21.27 -1.61
N GLU A 173 -0.06 20.12 -1.07
CA GLU A 173 0.33 19.69 0.29
C GLU A 173 1.70 18.98 0.32
N GLY A 174 2.35 18.79 -0.82
CA GLY A 174 3.60 18.05 -0.93
C GLY A 174 3.45 16.54 -0.73
N VAL A 175 2.23 16.04 -0.81
CA VAL A 175 1.91 14.61 -0.70
C VAL A 175 1.79 14.01 -2.09
N GLY A 176 2.33 12.82 -2.29
CA GLY A 176 2.15 12.09 -3.56
C GLY A 176 0.67 11.77 -3.79
N PRO A 177 0.08 12.13 -4.97
CA PRO A 177 -1.36 11.99 -5.21
C PRO A 177 -1.83 10.53 -5.41
N HIS A 178 -0.91 9.57 -5.40
CA HIS A 178 -1.22 8.20 -5.76
C HIS A 178 -0.57 7.18 -4.82
N THR A 179 -1.34 6.14 -4.49
CA THR A 179 -0.81 4.93 -3.83
C THR A 179 0.14 4.18 -4.77
N GLN A 180 0.95 3.26 -4.24
CA GLN A 180 1.86 2.44 -5.06
C GLN A 180 1.11 1.59 -6.10
N THR A 181 -0.09 1.10 -5.76
CA THR A 181 -0.97 0.38 -6.70
C THR A 181 -1.38 1.28 -7.85
N THR A 182 -1.84 2.51 -7.55
CA THR A 182 -2.21 3.50 -8.57
C THR A 182 -1.00 3.90 -9.42
N VAL A 183 0.19 4.07 -8.82
CA VAL A 183 1.43 4.35 -9.57
C VAL A 183 1.77 3.22 -10.54
N HIS A 184 1.61 1.96 -10.12
CA HIS A 184 1.80 0.82 -11.01
C HIS A 184 0.81 0.85 -12.18
N TYR A 185 -0.48 1.07 -11.90
CA TYR A 185 -1.51 1.19 -12.92
C TYR A 185 -1.23 2.35 -13.90
N ILE A 186 -0.82 3.52 -13.41
CA ILE A 186 -0.39 4.65 -14.25
C ILE A 186 0.78 4.24 -15.17
N SER A 187 1.70 3.42 -14.69
CA SER A 187 2.80 2.91 -15.53
C SER A 187 2.28 2.08 -16.70
N GLU A 188 1.27 1.25 -16.49
CA GLU A 188 0.63 0.49 -17.58
C GLU A 188 -0.17 1.41 -18.52
N LEU A 189 -0.86 2.42 -18.00
CA LEU A 189 -1.54 3.42 -18.83
C LEU A 189 -0.54 4.23 -19.69
N LYS A 190 0.61 4.59 -19.16
CA LYS A 190 1.68 5.25 -19.95
C LYS A 190 2.11 4.38 -21.13
N LYS A 191 2.30 3.09 -20.92
CA LYS A 191 2.60 2.15 -22.00
C LYS A 191 1.46 2.06 -23.02
N LYS A 192 0.21 1.93 -22.55
CA LYS A 192 -0.99 1.87 -23.39
C LYS A 192 -1.11 3.09 -24.30
N HIS A 193 -0.83 4.28 -23.80
CA HIS A 193 -0.96 5.53 -24.55
C HIS A 193 0.33 5.99 -25.23
N GLY A 194 1.42 5.19 -25.17
CA GLY A 194 2.69 5.53 -25.79
C GLY A 194 3.37 6.77 -25.18
N ILE A 195 3.21 6.97 -23.87
CA ILE A 195 3.85 8.06 -23.12
C ILE A 195 5.23 7.57 -22.66
N ASP A 196 6.26 7.97 -23.38
CA ASP A 196 7.66 7.57 -23.20
C ASP A 196 8.51 8.62 -22.47
N TYR A 197 7.86 9.68 -21.95
CA TYR A 197 8.49 10.78 -21.23
C TYR A 197 8.06 10.83 -19.76
N ASP A 198 8.80 11.62 -18.97
CA ASP A 198 8.58 11.88 -17.54
C ASP A 198 8.07 13.30 -17.27
N SER A 199 7.95 13.68 -15.98
CA SER A 199 7.48 15.00 -15.56
C SER A 199 8.35 16.16 -16.05
N HIS A 200 9.65 15.94 -16.29
CA HIS A 200 10.55 16.98 -16.78
C HIS A 200 10.27 17.37 -18.23
N ALA A 201 9.56 16.52 -18.98
CA ALA A 201 9.18 16.83 -20.36
C ALA A 201 8.18 18.00 -20.45
N SER A 202 7.37 18.24 -19.41
CA SER A 202 6.37 19.31 -19.38
C SER A 202 6.97 20.70 -19.65
N TYR A 203 8.23 20.92 -19.29
CA TYR A 203 8.96 22.18 -19.57
C TYR A 203 9.46 22.28 -21.00
N ARG A 204 9.27 21.27 -21.84
CA ARG A 204 9.79 21.16 -23.21
C ARG A 204 8.69 20.93 -24.25
N PHE A 205 7.43 20.93 -23.84
CA PHE A 205 6.32 20.78 -24.78
C PHE A 205 6.22 22.02 -25.67
N VAL A 206 6.08 21.78 -26.97
CA VAL A 206 5.84 22.78 -28.01
C VAL A 206 4.58 22.36 -28.75
N GLU A 207 3.63 23.29 -28.90
CA GLU A 207 2.43 23.05 -29.71
C GLU A 207 2.78 23.10 -31.20
N GLU A 208 2.22 22.15 -31.98
CA GLU A 208 2.28 22.14 -33.45
C GLU A 208 1.28 23.12 -34.06
#